data_2cdf70c164ebbe4278b2850bab463cce
#
_entry.id   2cdf70c164ebbe4278b2850bab463cce
#
_cell.length_a   1.000
_cell.length_b   1.000
_cell.length_c   1.000
_cell.angle_alpha   90.00
_cell.angle_beta   90.00
_cell.angle_gamma   90.00
#
_symmetry.space_group_name_H-M   'P 1'
#
loop_
_entity.id
_entity.type
_entity.pdbx_description
1 polymer ?
#
loop_
_entity_poly.entity_id
_entity_poly.type
_entity_poly.pdbx_seq_one_letter_code
_entity_poly.pdbx_strand_id
1 'polypeptide(L)'
;MNRIMMRNLLLFGIWVGCCLPLCAQREKMSKKQLDVFHSISSNEIMGYVHELCREEYDGRLAGTGEYMKCAFWCAELLSGFGLEPAGDAGSYLQHFRMPTTDLLDCQLRRQEGDKRVEYTFPRDFYPGMNSDSGRVKDAEVVYVGYGITAPEYNYDDYKGVDVKGKIVIIERGIPYRDKDEKKRFDLYMRYASESYKLPRALEKGAAAVLLVGKLAHTGIDFRKGVIYTHIDPSMVDDLVAKAGYMREKLRKRIAEKHQPCSFNTGNTLEMNVRTRHYPYATACNVIGVIKGVDTTSSIVLGAHLDHLGNNGLMFPGALDNASGVALQLAVAKALAASDVRPEKNIVFAFFGAEERGIKGAIHYLNHPTFPLDRTMCMLNIDMVGNGNGLAVWGAETFPEVANLFRQANDTWVHRAFEVTPYERATSYSQADGDEFSKRGIPALYVATTEELKPMYYHDPRDREETLTPEIMEDAAKMLFLALPEIVKIKGVLREK
;
A
#
# COMPACT_ATOMS: atom_id res chain seq x y z
N MET A 1 70.62 -17.67 35.54
CA MET A 1 71.73 -16.68 35.67
C MET A 1 71.11 -15.29 35.54
N ASN A 2 71.07 -14.68 36.67
CA ASN A 2 71.30 -13.24 36.94
C ASN A 2 70.49 -12.17 36.21
N ARG A 3 69.63 -11.52 37.01
CA ARG A 3 69.84 -10.20 37.66
C ARG A 3 69.57 -9.05 36.65
N ILE A 4 68.76 -8.03 36.87
CA ILE A 4 68.59 -7.06 38.00
C ILE A 4 67.36 -6.25 37.67
N MET A 5 66.30 -6.17 38.48
CA MET A 5 65.93 -5.15 39.45
C MET A 5 66.39 -3.71 39.17
N MET A 6 65.46 -2.82 38.99
CA MET A 6 65.21 -1.56 39.74
C MET A 6 64.30 -0.61 38.99
N ARG A 7 63.17 -0.33 39.54
CA ARG A 7 62.72 0.92 40.17
C ARG A 7 62.61 2.13 39.27
N ASN A 8 61.36 2.54 38.99
CA ASN A 8 61.03 3.91 39.42
C ASN A 8 59.51 4.05 39.65
N LEU A 9 59.21 4.58 40.78
CA LEU A 9 57.95 5.00 41.34
C LEU A 9 57.43 6.28 40.68
N LEU A 10 56.07 6.44 40.81
CA LEU A 10 55.31 7.68 40.86
C LEU A 10 54.97 8.37 39.56
N LEU A 11 53.68 8.31 39.18
CA LEU A 11 52.75 9.41 39.46
C LEU A 11 51.35 8.94 39.15
N PHE A 12 50.58 8.60 40.19
CA PHE A 12 49.13 8.49 40.12
C PHE A 12 48.56 9.90 40.05
N GLY A 13 48.31 10.37 38.84
CA GLY A 13 47.45 11.51 38.57
C GLY A 13 46.00 11.03 38.59
N ILE A 14 45.31 11.24 39.70
CA ILE A 14 43.85 11.05 39.79
C ILE A 14 43.23 12.12 38.89
N TRP A 15 42.89 11.72 37.66
CA TRP A 15 41.92 12.43 36.83
C TRP A 15 40.52 12.01 37.33
N VAL A 16 40.00 12.74 38.32
CA VAL A 16 38.58 12.77 38.63
C VAL A 16 37.96 13.59 37.45
N GLY A 17 37.75 12.90 36.36
CA GLY A 17 36.86 13.38 35.29
C GLY A 17 35.47 13.43 35.91
N CYS A 18 34.98 14.65 36.19
CA CYS A 18 33.57 14.89 36.44
C CYS A 18 32.77 14.39 35.21
N CYS A 19 32.39 13.13 35.22
CA CYS A 19 31.21 12.67 34.51
C CYS A 19 30.01 13.33 35.19
N LEU A 20 29.75 14.60 34.86
CA LEU A 20 28.42 15.14 35.00
C LEU A 20 27.54 14.24 34.14
N PRO A 21 26.60 13.48 34.70
CA PRO A 21 25.58 12.88 33.87
C PRO A 21 24.89 14.07 33.19
N LEU A 22 24.93 14.13 31.85
CA LEU A 22 23.94 14.85 31.11
C LEU A 22 22.59 14.18 31.41
N CYS A 23 22.05 14.50 32.60
CA CYS A 23 20.61 14.40 32.81
C CYS A 23 20.00 15.42 31.86
N ALA A 24 19.79 14.99 30.58
CA ALA A 24 18.78 15.63 29.77
C ALA A 24 17.55 15.74 30.67
N GLN A 25 17.15 16.95 31.01
CA GLN A 25 15.93 17.21 31.74
C GLN A 25 14.82 16.56 30.92
N ARG A 26 14.34 15.37 31.35
CA ARG A 26 13.12 14.77 30.83
C ARG A 26 12.04 15.81 31.10
N GLU A 27 11.56 16.51 30.08
CA GLU A 27 10.31 17.24 30.21
C GLU A 27 9.26 16.21 30.61
N LYS A 28 8.83 16.30 31.85
CA LYS A 28 7.77 15.42 32.34
C LYS A 28 6.49 15.84 31.63
N MET A 29 5.80 14.86 31.01
CA MET A 29 4.44 15.10 30.52
C MET A 29 3.63 15.82 31.59
N SER A 30 2.81 16.79 31.18
CA SER A 30 1.82 17.38 32.06
C SER A 30 0.84 16.30 32.52
N LYS A 31 0.14 16.53 33.65
CA LYS A 31 -0.89 15.59 34.09
C LYS A 31 -1.92 15.32 32.97
N LYS A 32 -2.34 16.37 32.26
CA LYS A 32 -3.29 16.25 31.16
C LYS A 32 -2.73 15.38 30.01
N GLN A 33 -1.47 15.59 29.61
CA GLN A 33 -0.83 14.76 28.60
C GLN A 33 -0.76 13.29 29.05
N LEU A 34 -0.46 13.02 30.31
CA LEU A 34 -0.42 11.68 30.86
C LEU A 34 -1.81 11.03 30.87
N ASP A 35 -2.83 11.76 31.28
CA ASP A 35 -4.22 11.27 31.25
C ASP A 35 -4.66 10.95 29.82
N VAL A 36 -4.33 11.80 28.84
CA VAL A 36 -4.61 11.57 27.41
C VAL A 36 -3.83 10.37 26.89
N PHE A 37 -2.54 10.25 27.20
CA PHE A 37 -1.71 9.09 26.82
C PHE A 37 -2.33 7.77 27.30
N HIS A 38 -2.82 7.73 28.52
CA HIS A 38 -3.49 6.53 29.05
C HIS A 38 -4.91 6.32 28.52
N SER A 39 -5.52 7.32 27.89
CA SER A 39 -6.82 7.17 27.25
C SER A 39 -6.74 6.56 25.84
N ILE A 40 -5.54 6.56 25.21
CA ILE A 40 -5.32 5.86 23.94
C ILE A 40 -5.44 4.35 24.23
N SER A 41 -6.40 3.69 23.59
CA SER A 41 -6.68 2.28 23.86
C SER A 41 -6.91 1.48 22.60
N SER A 42 -6.48 0.22 22.64
CA SER A 42 -6.73 -0.76 21.58
C SER A 42 -8.21 -0.96 21.29
N ASN A 43 -9.06 -0.91 22.31
CA ASN A 43 -10.51 -1.05 22.13
C ASN A 43 -11.11 0.09 21.29
N GLU A 44 -10.67 1.34 21.49
CA GLU A 44 -11.13 2.46 20.69
C GLU A 44 -10.64 2.35 19.25
N ILE A 45 -9.36 2.02 19.06
CA ILE A 45 -8.76 1.85 17.73
C ILE A 45 -9.47 0.74 16.97
N MET A 46 -9.73 -0.40 17.61
CA MET A 46 -10.50 -1.49 17.01
C MET A 46 -11.96 -1.11 16.72
N GLY A 47 -12.54 -0.23 17.52
CA GLY A 47 -13.86 0.34 17.22
C GLY A 47 -13.88 1.13 15.90
N TYR A 48 -12.81 1.88 15.59
CA TYR A 48 -12.67 2.56 14.30
C TYR A 48 -12.42 1.56 13.16
N VAL A 49 -11.60 0.53 13.37
CA VAL A 49 -11.40 -0.54 12.37
C VAL A 49 -12.72 -1.24 12.08
N HIS A 50 -13.46 -1.61 13.13
CA HIS A 50 -14.77 -2.25 12.99
C HIS A 50 -15.73 -1.41 12.14
N GLU A 51 -15.83 -0.11 12.43
CA GLU A 51 -16.66 0.79 11.64
C GLU A 51 -16.20 0.85 10.18
N LEU A 52 -14.89 1.01 9.92
CA LEU A 52 -14.34 1.07 8.56
C LEU A 52 -14.56 -0.23 7.75
N CYS A 53 -14.64 -1.39 8.41
CA CYS A 53 -14.85 -2.69 7.79
C CYS A 53 -16.32 -3.07 7.60
N ARG A 54 -17.29 -2.21 7.96
CA ARG A 54 -18.71 -2.50 7.85
C ARG A 54 -19.16 -2.75 6.41
N GLU A 55 -20.13 -3.62 6.24
CA GLU A 55 -20.77 -3.90 4.95
C GLU A 55 -21.36 -2.65 4.28
N GLU A 56 -21.74 -1.63 5.08
CA GLU A 56 -22.27 -0.37 4.60
C GLU A 56 -21.32 0.41 3.68
N TYR A 57 -20.00 0.20 3.86
CA TYR A 57 -18.96 0.85 3.06
C TYR A 57 -18.46 -0.02 1.89
N ASP A 58 -19.01 -1.23 1.77
CA ASP A 58 -18.80 -2.17 0.65
C ASP A 58 -17.33 -2.28 0.19
N GLY A 59 -16.41 -2.37 1.18
CA GLY A 59 -14.97 -2.45 0.94
C GLY A 59 -14.33 -1.15 0.42
N ARG A 60 -14.96 -0.02 0.63
CA ARG A 60 -14.43 1.34 0.45
C ARG A 60 -13.81 1.64 -0.93
N LEU A 61 -14.38 1.10 -2.01
CA LEU A 61 -13.86 1.34 -3.36
C LEU A 61 -13.96 2.82 -3.74
N ALA A 62 -12.82 3.44 -3.99
CA ALA A 62 -12.78 4.85 -4.40
C ALA A 62 -13.58 5.12 -5.67
N GLY A 63 -14.43 6.15 -5.65
CA GLY A 63 -15.33 6.51 -6.74
C GLY A 63 -16.75 5.98 -6.58
N THR A 64 -17.07 5.30 -5.46
CA THR A 64 -18.42 4.83 -5.13
C THR A 64 -19.09 5.71 -4.07
N GLY A 65 -20.41 5.59 -3.95
CA GLY A 65 -21.18 6.25 -2.89
C GLY A 65 -20.83 5.73 -1.50
N GLU A 66 -20.49 4.45 -1.40
CA GLU A 66 -20.09 3.74 -0.19
C GLU A 66 -18.74 4.27 0.34
N TYR A 67 -17.78 4.52 -0.53
CA TYR A 67 -16.55 5.23 -0.19
C TYR A 67 -16.83 6.64 0.35
N MET A 68 -17.72 7.39 -0.31
CA MET A 68 -18.06 8.75 0.13
C MET A 68 -18.72 8.77 1.51
N LYS A 69 -19.56 7.78 1.85
CA LYS A 69 -20.11 7.63 3.22
C LYS A 69 -19.01 7.48 4.26
N CYS A 70 -18.04 6.60 3.97
CA CYS A 70 -16.86 6.38 4.81
C CYS A 70 -16.03 7.67 4.99
N ALA A 71 -15.80 8.41 3.89
CA ALA A 71 -15.08 9.68 3.91
C ALA A 71 -15.82 10.75 4.75
N PHE A 72 -17.15 10.85 4.65
CA PHE A 72 -17.95 11.73 5.50
C PHE A 72 -17.86 11.35 6.98
N TRP A 73 -17.92 10.07 7.31
CA TRP A 73 -17.74 9.61 8.69
C TRP A 73 -16.38 10.00 9.26
N CYS A 74 -15.29 9.83 8.51
CA CYS A 74 -13.97 10.30 8.93
C CYS A 74 -13.92 11.83 9.14
N ALA A 75 -14.54 12.58 8.24
CA ALA A 75 -14.62 14.05 8.34
C ALA A 75 -15.39 14.51 9.59
N GLU A 76 -16.50 13.84 9.91
CA GLU A 76 -17.29 14.10 11.13
C GLU A 76 -16.47 13.83 12.40
N LEU A 77 -15.68 12.75 12.42
CA LEU A 77 -14.78 12.46 13.55
C LEU A 77 -13.71 13.53 13.72
N LEU A 78 -13.01 13.91 12.64
CA LEU A 78 -12.00 14.98 12.70
C LEU A 78 -12.61 16.30 13.20
N SER A 79 -13.82 16.65 12.74
CA SER A 79 -14.58 17.80 13.22
C SER A 79 -14.95 17.67 14.71
N GLY A 80 -15.42 16.49 15.11
CA GLY A 80 -15.76 16.19 16.51
C GLY A 80 -14.57 16.25 17.45
N PHE A 81 -13.37 15.94 16.98
CA PHE A 81 -12.13 16.09 17.73
C PHE A 81 -11.64 17.55 17.80
N GLY A 82 -12.23 18.45 17.00
CA GLY A 82 -11.86 19.86 16.97
C GLY A 82 -10.70 20.21 16.04
N LEU A 83 -10.36 19.35 15.08
CA LEU A 83 -9.42 19.70 14.03
C LEU A 83 -10.05 20.74 13.09
N GLU A 84 -9.23 21.58 12.48
CA GLU A 84 -9.73 22.50 11.46
C GLU A 84 -9.79 21.82 10.08
N PRO A 85 -10.79 22.13 9.25
CA PRO A 85 -10.88 21.61 7.90
C PRO A 85 -9.76 22.13 7.01
N ALA A 86 -9.22 21.26 6.15
CA ALA A 86 -8.10 21.60 5.26
C ALA A 86 -8.30 21.06 3.83
N GLY A 87 -9.53 20.76 3.43
CA GLY A 87 -9.93 20.39 2.08
C GLY A 87 -10.47 21.56 1.26
N ASP A 88 -11.29 21.25 0.26
CA ASP A 88 -11.83 22.22 -0.68
C ASP A 88 -12.81 23.20 -0.01
N ALA A 89 -12.70 24.48 -0.34
CA ALA A 89 -13.62 25.52 0.11
C ALA A 89 -13.88 25.54 1.63
N GLY A 90 -12.87 25.15 2.45
CA GLY A 90 -12.98 25.12 3.90
C GLY A 90 -13.76 23.91 4.44
N SER A 91 -13.90 22.85 3.67
CA SER A 91 -14.39 21.55 4.11
C SER A 91 -13.23 20.61 4.50
N TYR A 92 -13.56 19.42 5.00
CA TYR A 92 -12.55 18.38 5.21
C TYR A 92 -12.25 17.57 3.94
N LEU A 93 -13.07 17.71 2.89
CA LEU A 93 -12.98 16.89 1.68
C LEU A 93 -12.23 17.63 0.59
N GLN A 94 -11.26 16.97 -0.03
CA GLN A 94 -10.56 17.43 -1.22
C GLN A 94 -10.91 16.51 -2.38
N HIS A 95 -11.81 16.95 -3.28
CA HIS A 95 -12.39 16.13 -4.31
C HIS A 95 -11.51 16.02 -5.55
N PHE A 96 -11.56 14.86 -6.17
CA PHE A 96 -10.92 14.61 -7.48
C PHE A 96 -11.71 13.61 -8.30
N ARG A 97 -11.47 13.64 -9.62
CA ARG A 97 -12.12 12.71 -10.54
C ARG A 97 -11.53 11.32 -10.37
N MET A 98 -12.40 10.34 -10.17
CA MET A 98 -12.03 8.95 -9.97
C MET A 98 -12.98 8.03 -10.73
N PRO A 99 -12.77 7.83 -12.07
CA PRO A 99 -13.57 6.87 -12.82
C PRO A 99 -13.55 5.50 -12.18
N THR A 100 -14.72 4.89 -12.03
CA THR A 100 -14.85 3.58 -11.38
C THR A 100 -15.73 2.64 -12.20
N THR A 101 -15.70 1.36 -11.87
CA THR A 101 -16.44 0.34 -12.58
C THR A 101 -17.04 -0.63 -11.56
N ASP A 102 -18.35 -0.80 -11.58
CA ASP A 102 -19.03 -1.82 -10.80
C ASP A 102 -19.02 -3.14 -11.55
N LEU A 103 -18.67 -4.20 -10.87
CA LEU A 103 -18.87 -5.56 -11.35
C LEU A 103 -20.31 -5.99 -11.06
N LEU A 104 -21.01 -6.43 -12.10
CA LEU A 104 -22.39 -6.94 -11.98
C LEU A 104 -22.45 -8.47 -12.03
N ASP A 105 -21.56 -9.11 -12.82
CA ASP A 105 -21.49 -10.55 -12.97
C ASP A 105 -20.22 -10.97 -13.71
N CYS A 106 -19.65 -12.13 -13.37
CA CYS A 106 -18.56 -12.75 -14.11
C CYS A 106 -18.69 -14.27 -14.08
N GLN A 107 -18.73 -14.89 -15.25
CA GLN A 107 -18.85 -16.33 -15.42
C GLN A 107 -17.75 -16.83 -16.33
N LEU A 108 -17.16 -17.95 -15.98
CA LEU A 108 -16.09 -18.60 -16.73
C LEU A 108 -16.36 -20.10 -16.81
N ARG A 109 -16.48 -20.64 -18.03
CA ARG A 109 -16.85 -22.03 -18.30
C ARG A 109 -15.93 -22.66 -19.35
N ARG A 110 -15.53 -23.89 -19.13
CA ARG A 110 -14.78 -24.70 -20.11
C ARG A 110 -15.69 -25.70 -20.79
N GLN A 111 -15.55 -25.84 -22.11
CA GLN A 111 -16.19 -26.91 -22.85
C GLN A 111 -15.36 -28.18 -22.76
N GLU A 112 -15.99 -29.29 -22.37
CA GLU A 112 -15.37 -30.61 -22.25
C GLU A 112 -16.28 -31.66 -22.90
N GLY A 113 -16.05 -31.91 -24.20
CA GLY A 113 -16.99 -32.68 -25.02
C GLY A 113 -18.35 -32.00 -25.05
N ASP A 114 -19.39 -32.73 -24.69
CA ASP A 114 -20.79 -32.23 -24.58
C ASP A 114 -21.09 -31.56 -23.23
N LYS A 115 -20.14 -31.59 -22.29
CA LYS A 115 -20.31 -31.03 -20.96
C LYS A 115 -19.64 -29.65 -20.84
N ARG A 116 -20.21 -28.84 -19.94
CA ARG A 116 -19.59 -27.57 -19.52
C ARG A 116 -19.13 -27.69 -18.08
N VAL A 117 -17.86 -27.39 -17.83
CA VAL A 117 -17.26 -27.28 -16.51
C VAL A 117 -17.24 -25.83 -16.10
N GLU A 118 -17.89 -25.48 -15.03
CA GLU A 118 -17.92 -24.11 -14.51
C GLU A 118 -16.76 -23.89 -13.53
N TYR A 119 -15.99 -22.84 -13.75
CA TYR A 119 -15.00 -22.39 -12.77
C TYR A 119 -15.69 -21.58 -11.69
N THR A 120 -15.24 -21.73 -10.45
CA THR A 120 -15.92 -21.22 -9.27
C THR A 120 -15.16 -20.01 -8.68
N PHE A 121 -15.86 -18.89 -8.57
CA PHE A 121 -15.39 -17.75 -7.80
C PHE A 121 -15.64 -18.03 -6.28
N PRO A 122 -14.72 -17.73 -5.38
CA PRO A 122 -13.37 -17.16 -5.58
C PRO A 122 -12.28 -18.22 -5.69
N ARG A 123 -12.62 -19.50 -5.78
CA ARG A 123 -11.65 -20.60 -5.79
C ARG A 123 -10.71 -20.54 -6.99
N ASP A 124 -11.29 -20.41 -8.18
CA ASP A 124 -10.56 -20.57 -9.44
C ASP A 124 -10.15 -19.23 -10.04
N PHE A 125 -10.92 -18.17 -9.79
CA PHE A 125 -10.67 -16.86 -10.39
C PHE A 125 -11.21 -15.70 -9.52
N TYR A 126 -10.70 -14.49 -9.80
CA TYR A 126 -11.27 -13.20 -9.39
C TYR A 126 -11.61 -12.37 -10.63
N PRO A 127 -12.82 -11.80 -10.72
CA PRO A 127 -13.18 -10.91 -11.82
C PRO A 127 -12.23 -9.71 -11.93
N GLY A 128 -11.97 -9.25 -13.15
CA GLY A 128 -11.22 -8.02 -13.38
C GLY A 128 -12.05 -6.79 -13.00
N MET A 129 -11.62 -6.07 -11.96
CA MET A 129 -12.37 -4.96 -11.37
C MET A 129 -12.68 -3.81 -12.35
N ASN A 130 -11.82 -3.59 -13.35
CA ASN A 130 -12.02 -2.59 -14.42
C ASN A 130 -12.13 -3.23 -15.81
N SER A 131 -12.58 -4.48 -15.90
CA SER A 131 -12.90 -5.13 -17.16
C SER A 131 -14.07 -4.43 -17.84
N ASP A 132 -14.03 -4.32 -19.17
CA ASP A 132 -15.22 -3.97 -19.93
C ASP A 132 -16.23 -5.13 -19.94
N SER A 133 -17.48 -4.81 -20.20
CA SER A 133 -18.53 -5.80 -20.41
C SER A 133 -18.34 -6.53 -21.73
N GLY A 134 -18.55 -7.83 -21.74
CA GLY A 134 -18.56 -8.60 -22.95
C GLY A 134 -18.76 -10.08 -22.74
N ARG A 135 -19.15 -10.76 -23.81
CA ARG A 135 -19.28 -12.19 -23.86
C ARG A 135 -18.43 -12.76 -24.97
N VAL A 136 -17.50 -13.62 -24.59
CA VAL A 136 -16.68 -14.42 -25.51
C VAL A 136 -17.18 -15.84 -25.40
N LYS A 137 -17.74 -16.35 -26.50
CA LYS A 137 -18.40 -17.66 -26.52
C LYS A 137 -17.56 -18.67 -27.28
N ASP A 138 -17.31 -19.81 -26.65
CA ASP A 138 -16.66 -20.99 -27.26
C ASP A 138 -15.33 -20.66 -27.96
N ALA A 139 -14.51 -19.78 -27.36
CA ALA A 139 -13.24 -19.34 -27.91
C ALA A 139 -12.09 -20.27 -27.51
N GLU A 140 -11.21 -20.56 -28.46
CA GLU A 140 -9.96 -21.27 -28.18
C GLU A 140 -9.10 -20.53 -27.17
N VAL A 141 -8.35 -21.27 -26.36
CA VAL A 141 -7.44 -20.72 -25.33
C VAL A 141 -6.00 -20.88 -25.79
N VAL A 142 -5.27 -19.75 -25.79
CA VAL A 142 -3.85 -19.70 -26.15
C VAL A 142 -3.01 -19.25 -24.96
N TYR A 143 -2.01 -20.03 -24.60
CA TYR A 143 -1.00 -19.59 -23.64
C TYR A 143 0.04 -18.72 -24.35
N VAL A 144 0.24 -17.48 -23.88
CA VAL A 144 1.17 -16.51 -24.48
C VAL A 144 2.25 -16.04 -23.49
N GLY A 145 2.72 -16.93 -22.64
CA GLY A 145 3.78 -16.63 -21.69
C GLY A 145 3.46 -15.38 -20.86
N TYR A 146 4.30 -14.38 -20.92
CA TYR A 146 4.14 -13.12 -20.19
C TYR A 146 3.39 -12.02 -20.95
N GLY A 147 2.95 -12.28 -22.19
CA GLY A 147 2.22 -11.32 -23.03
C GLY A 147 3.07 -10.11 -23.46
N ILE A 148 4.35 -10.30 -23.64
CA ILE A 148 5.33 -9.24 -23.91
C ILE A 148 5.71 -9.23 -25.40
N THR A 149 5.78 -8.03 -25.99
CA THR A 149 6.41 -7.74 -27.26
C THR A 149 7.51 -6.72 -27.04
N ALA A 150 8.78 -7.15 -27.07
CA ALA A 150 9.96 -6.34 -26.82
C ALA A 150 10.98 -6.56 -27.96
N PRO A 151 10.81 -5.88 -29.12
CA PRO A 151 11.63 -6.09 -30.31
C PRO A 151 13.13 -5.84 -30.04
N GLU A 152 13.45 -4.89 -29.19
CA GLU A 152 14.82 -4.54 -28.81
C GLU A 152 15.56 -5.67 -28.07
N TYR A 153 14.82 -6.68 -27.57
CA TYR A 153 15.36 -7.89 -26.97
C TYR A 153 15.13 -9.13 -27.84
N ASN A 154 14.63 -8.93 -29.07
CA ASN A 154 14.21 -10.03 -29.94
C ASN A 154 13.23 -11.00 -29.25
N TYR A 155 12.30 -10.44 -28.43
CA TYR A 155 11.33 -11.19 -27.65
C TYR A 155 9.92 -10.79 -28.03
N ASP A 156 9.08 -11.74 -28.44
CA ASP A 156 7.67 -11.52 -28.76
C ASP A 156 6.85 -12.79 -28.46
N ASP A 157 6.09 -12.77 -27.35
CA ASP A 157 5.22 -13.87 -26.92
C ASP A 157 4.08 -14.17 -27.91
N TYR A 158 3.76 -13.22 -28.81
CA TYR A 158 2.70 -13.42 -29.81
C TYR A 158 3.23 -13.95 -31.16
N LYS A 159 4.56 -14.09 -31.30
CA LYS A 159 5.16 -14.59 -32.53
C LYS A 159 4.85 -16.07 -32.73
N GLY A 160 4.30 -16.40 -33.89
CA GLY A 160 4.04 -17.80 -34.28
C GLY A 160 2.76 -18.42 -33.72
N VAL A 161 1.92 -17.63 -33.04
CA VAL A 161 0.59 -18.05 -32.59
C VAL A 161 -0.48 -17.07 -33.09
N ASP A 162 -1.63 -17.60 -33.46
CA ASP A 162 -2.81 -16.81 -33.78
C ASP A 162 -3.66 -16.64 -32.51
N VAL A 163 -3.90 -15.40 -32.11
CA VAL A 163 -4.71 -15.03 -30.94
C VAL A 163 -5.98 -14.29 -31.32
N LYS A 164 -6.23 -14.05 -32.60
CA LYS A 164 -7.39 -13.28 -33.05
C LYS A 164 -8.71 -13.98 -32.69
N GLY A 165 -9.55 -13.27 -31.93
CA GLY A 165 -10.82 -13.77 -31.46
C GLY A 165 -10.72 -14.86 -30.36
N LYS A 166 -9.52 -15.10 -29.83
CA LYS A 166 -9.25 -16.15 -28.83
C LYS A 166 -9.08 -15.56 -27.43
N ILE A 167 -9.16 -16.41 -26.40
CA ILE A 167 -8.85 -16.06 -25.03
C ILE A 167 -7.37 -16.37 -24.79
N VAL A 168 -6.62 -15.41 -24.25
CA VAL A 168 -5.19 -15.60 -23.97
C VAL A 168 -4.91 -15.73 -22.48
N ILE A 169 -4.00 -16.64 -22.11
CA ILE A 169 -3.45 -16.77 -20.75
C ILE A 169 -2.14 -16.01 -20.68
N ILE A 170 -2.02 -15.06 -19.72
CA ILE A 170 -0.85 -14.21 -19.55
C ILE A 170 -0.33 -14.35 -18.10
N GLU A 171 0.95 -14.72 -17.94
CA GLU A 171 1.65 -14.75 -16.66
C GLU A 171 1.91 -13.34 -16.12
N ARG A 172 1.84 -13.17 -14.79
CA ARG A 172 2.29 -11.94 -14.12
C ARG A 172 3.81 -11.81 -14.14
N GLY A 173 4.27 -10.56 -14.06
CA GLY A 173 5.69 -10.23 -14.03
C GLY A 173 6.36 -10.32 -15.40
N ILE A 174 7.59 -10.76 -15.42
CA ILE A 174 8.47 -10.79 -16.58
C ILE A 174 9.20 -12.14 -16.68
N PRO A 175 9.75 -12.50 -17.87
CA PRO A 175 10.46 -13.77 -18.05
C PRO A 175 11.85 -13.81 -17.39
N TYR A 176 12.21 -12.82 -16.62
CA TYR A 176 13.52 -12.65 -15.99
C TYR A 176 13.44 -12.87 -14.48
N ARG A 177 14.25 -13.76 -13.92
CA ARG A 177 14.31 -14.00 -12.46
C ARG A 177 15.68 -13.68 -11.85
N ASP A 178 16.67 -13.38 -12.66
CA ASP A 178 18.06 -13.30 -12.21
C ASP A 178 18.40 -11.86 -11.79
N LYS A 179 18.76 -11.68 -10.51
CA LYS A 179 19.17 -10.38 -9.95
C LYS A 179 20.53 -9.91 -10.47
N ASP A 180 21.37 -10.84 -10.96
CA ASP A 180 22.69 -10.53 -11.48
C ASP A 180 22.64 -9.82 -12.85
N GLU A 181 21.48 -9.82 -13.49
CA GLU A 181 21.21 -9.06 -14.71
C GLU A 181 20.34 -7.83 -14.48
N LYS A 182 20.59 -7.08 -13.41
CA LYS A 182 19.80 -5.92 -12.98
C LYS A 182 19.43 -4.99 -14.12
N LYS A 183 20.35 -4.68 -15.03
CA LYS A 183 20.06 -3.78 -16.17
C LYS A 183 18.98 -4.33 -17.10
N ARG A 184 18.98 -5.62 -17.38
CA ARG A 184 17.93 -6.27 -18.18
C ARG A 184 16.64 -6.38 -17.40
N PHE A 185 16.73 -6.68 -16.11
CA PHE A 185 15.57 -6.68 -15.23
C PHE A 185 14.87 -5.31 -15.24
N ASP A 186 15.60 -4.22 -15.02
CA ASP A 186 15.07 -2.86 -15.01
C ASP A 186 14.40 -2.49 -16.35
N LEU A 187 14.98 -2.93 -17.48
CA LEU A 187 14.41 -2.69 -18.80
C LEU A 187 13.13 -3.50 -19.03
N TYR A 188 13.07 -4.74 -18.57
CA TYR A 188 11.87 -5.57 -18.69
C TYR A 188 10.76 -5.13 -17.74
N MET A 189 11.06 -4.48 -16.61
CA MET A 189 10.04 -4.01 -15.65
C MET A 189 8.98 -3.11 -16.28
N ARG A 190 9.31 -2.35 -17.32
CA ARG A 190 8.33 -1.57 -18.07
C ARG A 190 7.24 -2.41 -18.75
N TYR A 191 7.48 -3.71 -18.94
CA TYR A 191 6.55 -4.67 -19.55
C TYR A 191 5.79 -5.51 -18.51
N ALA A 192 6.14 -5.41 -17.23
CA ALA A 192 5.55 -6.23 -16.18
C ALA A 192 4.10 -5.87 -15.88
N SER A 193 3.73 -4.59 -16.04
CA SER A 193 2.43 -4.09 -15.62
C SER A 193 1.28 -4.64 -16.47
N GLU A 194 0.15 -4.88 -15.83
CA GLU A 194 -1.09 -5.25 -16.48
C GLU A 194 -1.58 -4.15 -17.43
N SER A 195 -1.31 -2.89 -17.09
CA SER A 195 -1.62 -1.73 -17.95
C SER A 195 -0.89 -1.74 -19.29
N TYR A 196 0.24 -2.45 -19.39
CA TYR A 196 0.91 -2.74 -20.65
C TYR A 196 0.32 -3.98 -21.33
N LYS A 197 0.14 -5.08 -20.60
CA LYS A 197 -0.18 -6.40 -21.16
C LYS A 197 -1.59 -6.50 -21.71
N LEU A 198 -2.57 -5.93 -21.01
CA LEU A 198 -3.97 -6.02 -21.40
C LEU A 198 -4.25 -5.30 -22.73
N PRO A 199 -3.85 -4.02 -22.94
CA PRO A 199 -4.00 -3.36 -24.23
C PRO A 199 -3.21 -4.06 -25.33
N ARG A 200 -2.04 -4.60 -25.03
CA ARG A 200 -1.23 -5.33 -26.00
C ARG A 200 -1.94 -6.58 -26.51
N ALA A 201 -2.58 -7.35 -25.63
CA ALA A 201 -3.37 -8.51 -26.03
C ALA A 201 -4.54 -8.11 -26.97
N LEU A 202 -5.25 -7.02 -26.64
CA LEU A 202 -6.32 -6.49 -27.47
C LEU A 202 -5.80 -6.05 -28.87
N GLU A 203 -4.68 -5.33 -28.92
CA GLU A 203 -4.02 -4.91 -30.16
C GLU A 203 -3.62 -6.10 -31.06
N LYS A 204 -3.25 -7.23 -30.44
CA LYS A 204 -2.96 -8.49 -31.16
C LYS A 204 -4.25 -9.23 -31.58
N GLY A 205 -5.43 -8.74 -31.19
CA GLY A 205 -6.72 -9.26 -31.56
C GLY A 205 -7.31 -10.29 -30.62
N ALA A 206 -6.77 -10.47 -29.43
CA ALA A 206 -7.36 -11.33 -28.40
C ALA A 206 -8.75 -10.84 -28.00
N ALA A 207 -9.69 -11.75 -27.80
CA ALA A 207 -11.06 -11.43 -27.39
C ALA A 207 -11.19 -11.20 -25.89
N ALA A 208 -10.38 -11.90 -25.09
CA ALA A 208 -10.31 -11.71 -23.62
C ALA A 208 -8.98 -12.20 -23.08
N VAL A 209 -8.69 -11.83 -21.83
CA VAL A 209 -7.43 -12.16 -21.15
C VAL A 209 -7.70 -12.85 -19.81
N LEU A 210 -7.00 -13.94 -19.57
CA LEU A 210 -6.86 -14.62 -18.29
C LEU A 210 -5.50 -14.25 -17.70
N LEU A 211 -5.46 -13.32 -16.74
CA LEU A 211 -4.23 -12.94 -16.03
C LEU A 211 -3.95 -13.94 -14.92
N VAL A 212 -2.76 -14.54 -14.93
CA VAL A 212 -2.38 -15.52 -13.92
C VAL A 212 -1.97 -14.83 -12.62
N GLY A 213 -2.59 -15.23 -11.53
CA GLY A 213 -2.39 -14.68 -10.19
C GLY A 213 -3.74 -14.23 -9.63
N LYS A 214 -4.23 -15.00 -8.67
CA LYS A 214 -5.49 -14.74 -7.97
C LYS A 214 -5.29 -13.63 -6.95
N LEU A 215 -5.18 -12.42 -7.44
CA LEU A 215 -5.07 -11.21 -6.66
C LEU A 215 -6.10 -10.22 -7.17
N ALA A 216 -6.98 -9.76 -6.31
CA ALA A 216 -7.81 -8.62 -6.63
C ALA A 216 -6.91 -7.39 -6.78
N HIS A 217 -7.05 -6.68 -7.89
CA HIS A 217 -6.22 -5.51 -8.19
C HIS A 217 -7.04 -4.47 -8.91
N THR A 218 -7.18 -3.30 -8.33
CA THR A 218 -7.97 -2.19 -8.86
C THR A 218 -7.14 -1.15 -9.63
N GLY A 219 -5.81 -1.22 -9.56
CA GLY A 219 -4.88 -0.26 -10.18
C GLY A 219 -4.83 -0.27 -11.71
N ILE A 220 -5.64 -1.13 -12.37
CA ILE A 220 -5.75 -1.16 -13.82
C ILE A 220 -6.85 -0.18 -14.25
N ASP A 221 -6.52 0.83 -15.04
CA ASP A 221 -7.53 1.75 -15.58
C ASP A 221 -8.46 1.04 -16.57
N PHE A 222 -9.75 1.41 -16.53
CA PHE A 222 -10.73 0.93 -17.48
C PHE A 222 -10.33 1.29 -18.93
N ARG A 223 -10.42 0.29 -19.80
CA ARG A 223 -10.26 0.48 -21.26
C ARG A 223 -11.35 -0.25 -22.00
N LYS A 224 -12.06 0.49 -22.85
CA LYS A 224 -13.13 -0.09 -23.68
C LYS A 224 -12.60 -1.24 -24.53
N GLY A 225 -13.32 -2.34 -24.54
CA GLY A 225 -13.00 -3.56 -25.27
C GLY A 225 -12.01 -4.50 -24.56
N VAL A 226 -11.42 -4.11 -23.43
CA VAL A 226 -10.53 -4.99 -22.64
C VAL A 226 -11.37 -5.80 -21.67
N ILE A 227 -11.54 -7.09 -21.97
CA ILE A 227 -12.25 -8.06 -21.15
C ILE A 227 -11.21 -8.95 -20.47
N TYR A 228 -11.18 -9.00 -19.14
CA TYR A 228 -10.19 -9.81 -18.43
C TYR A 228 -10.69 -10.30 -17.07
N THR A 229 -10.03 -11.34 -16.57
CA THR A 229 -10.17 -11.87 -15.20
C THR A 229 -8.83 -12.36 -14.69
N HIS A 230 -8.65 -12.35 -13.38
CA HIS A 230 -7.50 -12.98 -12.71
C HIS A 230 -7.81 -14.45 -12.43
N ILE A 231 -6.89 -15.35 -12.74
CA ILE A 231 -7.08 -16.78 -12.55
C ILE A 231 -6.06 -17.39 -11.60
N ASP A 232 -6.51 -18.38 -10.83
CA ASP A 232 -5.61 -19.15 -9.96
C ASP A 232 -4.57 -19.92 -10.80
N PRO A 233 -3.32 -20.01 -10.33
CA PRO A 233 -2.29 -20.83 -10.99
C PRO A 233 -2.70 -22.27 -11.29
N SER A 234 -3.50 -22.91 -10.43
CA SER A 234 -4.00 -24.28 -10.66
C SER A 234 -4.92 -24.39 -11.87
N MET A 235 -5.68 -23.32 -12.17
CA MET A 235 -6.50 -23.26 -13.37
C MET A 235 -5.63 -23.25 -14.65
N VAL A 236 -4.43 -22.63 -14.59
CA VAL A 236 -3.49 -22.68 -15.73
C VAL A 236 -3.01 -24.10 -15.95
N ASP A 237 -2.65 -24.84 -14.88
CA ASP A 237 -2.24 -26.23 -14.99
C ASP A 237 -3.33 -27.11 -15.63
N ASP A 238 -4.59 -26.91 -15.22
CA ASP A 238 -5.74 -27.60 -15.84
C ASP A 238 -5.87 -27.27 -17.34
N LEU A 239 -5.71 -26.00 -17.73
CA LEU A 239 -5.84 -25.54 -19.12
C LEU A 239 -4.68 -25.96 -20.03
N VAL A 240 -3.43 -26.07 -19.51
CA VAL A 240 -2.28 -26.44 -20.34
C VAL A 240 -2.01 -27.95 -20.36
N ALA A 241 -2.62 -28.70 -19.45
CA ALA A 241 -2.42 -30.16 -19.34
C ALA A 241 -2.80 -30.91 -20.62
N LYS A 242 -3.88 -30.49 -21.29
CA LYS A 242 -4.32 -31.11 -22.56
C LYS A 242 -3.29 -31.00 -23.67
N ALA A 243 -2.46 -29.94 -23.67
CA ALA A 243 -1.35 -29.78 -24.59
C ALA A 243 -0.05 -30.47 -24.10
N GLY A 244 -0.11 -31.23 -23.01
CA GLY A 244 1.04 -31.95 -22.45
C GLY A 244 2.01 -31.13 -21.62
N TYR A 245 1.58 -29.96 -21.14
CA TYR A 245 2.42 -29.05 -20.37
C TYR A 245 2.01 -28.95 -18.89
N MET A 246 2.93 -28.44 -18.08
CA MET A 246 2.75 -28.02 -16.69
C MET A 246 3.25 -26.58 -16.57
N ARG A 247 2.50 -25.72 -15.92
CA ARG A 247 2.79 -24.30 -15.80
C ARG A 247 4.22 -24.00 -15.28
N GLU A 248 4.62 -24.65 -14.20
CA GLU A 248 5.94 -24.41 -13.61
C GLU A 248 7.09 -24.79 -14.56
N LYS A 249 6.94 -25.85 -15.34
CA LYS A 249 7.91 -26.23 -16.38
C LYS A 249 7.97 -25.20 -17.51
N LEU A 250 6.82 -24.62 -17.90
CA LEU A 250 6.76 -23.55 -18.90
C LEU A 250 7.51 -22.31 -18.42
N ARG A 251 7.19 -21.85 -17.21
CA ARG A 251 7.85 -20.68 -16.60
C ARG A 251 9.35 -20.87 -16.46
N LYS A 252 9.79 -22.03 -15.98
CA LYS A 252 11.21 -22.38 -15.89
C LYS A 252 11.88 -22.35 -17.25
N ARG A 253 11.28 -22.98 -18.26
CA ARG A 253 11.79 -22.98 -19.64
C ARG A 253 11.94 -21.56 -20.20
N ILE A 254 10.94 -20.70 -20.02
CA ILE A 254 11.00 -19.31 -20.49
C ILE A 254 12.11 -18.55 -19.76
N ALA A 255 12.22 -18.70 -18.45
CA ALA A 255 13.25 -18.03 -17.63
C ALA A 255 14.67 -18.47 -17.97
N GLU A 256 14.91 -19.78 -18.26
CA GLU A 256 16.21 -20.31 -18.61
C GLU A 256 16.63 -19.97 -20.04
N LYS A 257 15.69 -19.97 -20.99
CA LYS A 257 16.00 -19.78 -22.40
C LYS A 257 15.83 -18.34 -22.90
N HIS A 258 15.16 -17.51 -22.12
CA HIS A 258 14.74 -16.16 -22.49
C HIS A 258 14.05 -16.12 -23.87
N GLN A 259 13.23 -17.12 -24.14
CA GLN A 259 12.52 -17.28 -25.40
C GLN A 259 11.02 -17.51 -25.14
N PRO A 260 10.15 -16.99 -25.98
CA PRO A 260 8.72 -17.26 -25.92
C PRO A 260 8.40 -18.75 -25.94
N CYS A 261 7.32 -19.12 -25.27
CA CYS A 261 6.79 -20.48 -25.30
C CYS A 261 5.26 -20.40 -25.40
N SER A 262 4.77 -20.02 -26.56
CA SER A 262 3.34 -19.78 -26.81
C SER A 262 2.74 -20.89 -27.66
N PHE A 263 1.51 -21.31 -27.32
CA PHE A 263 0.84 -22.42 -28.01
C PHE A 263 -0.67 -22.38 -27.76
N ASN A 264 -1.46 -23.03 -28.63
CA ASN A 264 -2.87 -23.31 -28.40
C ASN A 264 -3.00 -24.45 -27.39
N THR A 265 -3.78 -24.24 -26.33
CA THR A 265 -3.94 -25.24 -25.25
C THR A 265 -4.84 -26.41 -25.64
N GLY A 266 -5.56 -26.29 -26.75
CA GLY A 266 -6.59 -27.26 -27.17
C GLY A 266 -7.87 -27.21 -26.35
N ASN A 267 -8.04 -26.19 -25.50
CA ASN A 267 -9.26 -25.95 -24.74
C ASN A 267 -10.09 -24.84 -25.36
N THR A 268 -11.38 -24.87 -25.07
CA THR A 268 -12.33 -23.83 -25.47
C THR A 268 -13.05 -23.33 -24.22
N LEU A 269 -13.13 -21.99 -24.10
CA LEU A 269 -13.79 -21.33 -22.96
C LEU A 269 -14.91 -20.41 -23.41
N GLU A 270 -15.91 -20.30 -22.56
CA GLU A 270 -16.87 -19.20 -22.56
C GLU A 270 -16.55 -18.27 -21.38
N MET A 271 -16.46 -16.97 -21.65
CA MET A 271 -16.30 -15.94 -20.63
C MET A 271 -17.36 -14.88 -20.79
N ASN A 272 -18.11 -14.58 -19.73
CA ASN A 272 -19.14 -13.57 -19.71
C ASN A 272 -18.86 -12.62 -18.56
N VAL A 273 -18.60 -11.34 -18.87
CA VAL A 273 -18.35 -10.28 -17.87
C VAL A 273 -19.39 -9.20 -18.08
N ARG A 274 -20.07 -8.81 -17.00
CA ARG A 274 -20.99 -7.69 -16.99
C ARG A 274 -20.51 -6.67 -15.98
N THR A 275 -20.23 -5.47 -16.45
CA THR A 275 -19.77 -4.34 -15.65
C THR A 275 -20.56 -3.09 -16.01
N ARG A 276 -20.51 -2.07 -15.15
CA ARG A 276 -21.01 -0.73 -15.40
C ARG A 276 -19.93 0.29 -15.09
N HIS A 277 -19.46 0.97 -16.11
CA HIS A 277 -18.42 1.98 -15.97
C HIS A 277 -18.99 3.37 -15.77
N TYR A 278 -18.45 4.11 -14.76
CA TYR A 278 -18.81 5.49 -14.40
C TYR A 278 -17.62 6.42 -14.68
N PRO A 279 -17.54 7.01 -15.87
CA PRO A 279 -16.38 7.79 -16.31
C PRO A 279 -16.23 9.12 -15.57
N TYR A 280 -17.29 9.59 -14.90
CA TYR A 280 -17.33 10.89 -14.20
C TYR A 280 -17.45 10.74 -12.68
N ALA A 281 -17.28 9.54 -12.15
CA ALA A 281 -17.26 9.33 -10.71
C ALA A 281 -16.14 10.13 -10.05
N THR A 282 -16.34 10.48 -8.78
CA THR A 282 -15.42 11.28 -7.97
C THR A 282 -15.11 10.56 -6.68
N ALA A 283 -13.91 10.76 -6.16
CA ALA A 283 -13.51 10.42 -4.81
C ALA A 283 -12.99 11.69 -4.12
N CYS A 284 -12.54 11.56 -2.89
CA CYS A 284 -11.91 12.65 -2.17
C CYS A 284 -10.81 12.15 -1.24
N ASN A 285 -9.88 13.02 -0.89
CA ASN A 285 -9.09 12.90 0.33
C ASN A 285 -9.88 13.52 1.49
N VAL A 286 -9.67 13.04 2.71
CA VAL A 286 -10.19 13.69 3.93
C VAL A 286 -9.02 14.32 4.66
N ILE A 287 -9.06 15.64 4.89
CA ILE A 287 -7.92 16.38 5.40
C ILE A 287 -8.36 17.27 6.57
N GLY A 288 -7.77 17.00 7.74
CA GLY A 288 -7.90 17.83 8.93
C GLY A 288 -6.55 18.30 9.44
N VAL A 289 -6.53 19.42 10.18
CA VAL A 289 -5.29 19.98 10.69
C VAL A 289 -5.40 20.42 12.14
N ILE A 290 -4.36 20.07 12.92
CA ILE A 290 -4.07 20.73 14.21
C ILE A 290 -3.07 21.85 13.90
N LYS A 291 -3.53 23.10 14.03
CA LYS A 291 -2.68 24.25 13.71
C LYS A 291 -1.56 24.48 14.71
N GLY A 292 -0.39 24.70 14.17
CA GLY A 292 0.81 25.04 14.92
C GLY A 292 0.91 26.54 15.27
N VAL A 293 2.02 26.89 15.91
CA VAL A 293 2.46 28.28 16.12
C VAL A 293 2.91 28.87 14.76
N ASP A 294 3.76 28.14 14.03
CA ASP A 294 4.04 28.41 12.61
C ASP A 294 2.96 27.74 11.75
N THR A 295 2.04 28.55 11.24
CA THR A 295 0.94 28.11 10.39
C THR A 295 1.35 27.91 8.93
N THR A 296 2.60 28.12 8.57
CA THR A 296 3.10 28.01 7.20
C THR A 296 3.86 26.71 6.97
N SER A 297 4.41 26.11 8.01
CA SER A 297 5.14 24.83 7.94
C SER A 297 4.27 23.67 8.44
N SER A 298 4.46 22.49 7.91
CA SER A 298 3.64 21.31 8.25
C SER A 298 4.43 20.02 8.30
N ILE A 299 3.88 19.03 9.01
CA ILE A 299 4.14 17.61 8.84
C ILE A 299 2.84 16.95 8.39
N VAL A 300 2.91 15.95 7.52
CA VAL A 300 1.74 15.20 7.02
C VAL A 300 1.77 13.80 7.59
N LEU A 301 0.69 13.38 8.24
CA LEU A 301 0.39 11.98 8.51
C LEU A 301 -0.56 11.50 7.41
N GLY A 302 -0.18 10.47 6.69
CA GLY A 302 -0.97 9.92 5.59
C GLY A 302 -1.28 8.44 5.80
N ALA A 303 -2.54 8.05 5.56
CA ALA A 303 -3.00 6.69 5.37
C ALA A 303 -4.04 6.68 4.26
N HIS A 304 -4.14 5.61 3.48
CA HIS A 304 -5.23 5.56 2.52
C HIS A 304 -6.52 5.03 3.15
N LEU A 305 -7.62 5.59 2.69
CA LEU A 305 -8.97 5.29 3.19
C LEU A 305 -9.68 4.23 2.35
N ASP A 306 -9.38 4.19 1.06
CA ASP A 306 -10.00 3.24 0.14
C ASP A 306 -9.44 1.83 0.29
N HIS A 307 -10.16 0.87 -0.26
CA HIS A 307 -9.71 -0.49 -0.50
C HIS A 307 -10.39 -1.05 -1.75
N LEU A 308 -10.42 -2.36 -1.93
CA LEU A 308 -10.74 -3.00 -3.20
C LEU A 308 -12.24 -3.09 -3.53
N GLY A 309 -13.13 -2.78 -2.58
CA GLY A 309 -14.57 -2.83 -2.81
C GLY A 309 -15.14 -4.25 -2.77
N ASN A 310 -16.06 -4.50 -3.68
CA ASN A 310 -16.80 -5.76 -3.78
C ASN A 310 -16.80 -6.26 -5.23
N ASN A 311 -16.24 -7.43 -5.45
CA ASN A 311 -16.25 -8.09 -6.75
C ASN A 311 -17.03 -9.42 -6.73
N GLY A 312 -18.10 -9.46 -5.93
CA GLY A 312 -18.87 -10.67 -5.62
C GLY A 312 -18.55 -11.19 -4.21
N LEU A 313 -17.42 -10.77 -3.62
CA LEU A 313 -17.09 -10.81 -2.19
C LEU A 313 -16.55 -9.45 -1.80
N MET A 314 -16.98 -8.96 -0.63
CA MET A 314 -16.46 -7.73 -0.07
C MET A 314 -15.05 -7.96 0.46
N PHE A 315 -14.16 -6.99 0.19
CA PHE A 315 -12.81 -6.90 0.74
C PHE A 315 -12.83 -5.92 1.91
N PRO A 316 -12.81 -6.37 3.16
CA PRO A 316 -12.91 -5.47 4.31
C PRO A 316 -11.70 -4.57 4.46
N GLY A 317 -10.49 -5.05 4.12
CA GLY A 317 -9.25 -4.30 4.22
C GLY A 317 -9.00 -3.83 5.65
N ALA A 318 -8.96 -4.75 6.60
CA ALA A 318 -8.77 -4.39 8.01
C ALA A 318 -7.33 -3.97 8.28
N LEU A 319 -6.36 -4.76 7.82
CA LEU A 319 -4.95 -4.41 7.88
C LEU A 319 -4.62 -3.37 6.79
N ASP A 320 -5.16 -3.54 5.60
CA ASP A 320 -4.94 -2.74 4.40
C ASP A 320 -6.21 -1.92 4.02
N ASN A 321 -6.40 -0.67 4.44
CA ASN A 321 -5.62 0.08 5.44
C ASN A 321 -6.54 0.74 6.47
N ALA A 322 -7.63 0.01 6.89
CA ALA A 322 -8.45 0.49 8.00
C ALA A 322 -7.60 0.67 9.28
N SER A 323 -6.56 -0.15 9.45
CA SER A 323 -5.62 -0.07 10.57
C SER A 323 -4.90 1.27 10.62
N GLY A 324 -4.34 1.75 9.51
CA GLY A 324 -3.64 3.03 9.46
C GLY A 324 -4.56 4.24 9.67
N VAL A 325 -5.78 4.19 9.09
CA VAL A 325 -6.80 5.23 9.31
C VAL A 325 -7.24 5.27 10.77
N ALA A 326 -7.55 4.11 11.37
CA ALA A 326 -7.98 4.01 12.76
C ALA A 326 -6.90 4.51 13.73
N LEU A 327 -5.64 4.16 13.47
CA LEU A 327 -4.51 4.64 14.24
C LEU A 327 -4.36 6.16 14.15
N GLN A 328 -4.46 6.73 12.95
CA GLN A 328 -4.43 8.20 12.77
C GLN A 328 -5.58 8.90 13.49
N LEU A 329 -6.80 8.34 13.46
CA LEU A 329 -7.95 8.90 14.19
C LEU A 329 -7.69 8.94 15.70
N ALA A 330 -7.12 7.88 16.27
CA ALA A 330 -6.77 7.85 17.69
C ALA A 330 -5.68 8.89 18.04
N VAL A 331 -4.66 9.03 17.21
CA VAL A 331 -3.60 10.04 17.39
C VAL A 331 -4.18 11.46 17.26
N ALA A 332 -5.03 11.71 16.27
CA ALA A 332 -5.67 13.01 16.06
C ALA A 332 -6.51 13.42 17.28
N LYS A 333 -7.35 12.51 17.78
CA LYS A 333 -8.15 12.73 18.99
C LYS A 333 -7.29 13.02 20.20
N ALA A 334 -6.24 12.22 20.42
CA ALA A 334 -5.35 12.39 21.55
C ALA A 334 -4.59 13.72 21.51
N LEU A 335 -4.02 14.08 20.36
CA LEU A 335 -3.32 15.36 20.21
C LEU A 335 -4.25 16.56 20.38
N ALA A 336 -5.46 16.51 19.83
CA ALA A 336 -6.45 17.56 19.99
C ALA A 336 -6.94 17.69 21.44
N ALA A 337 -7.06 16.60 22.18
CA ALA A 337 -7.42 16.59 23.61
C ALA A 337 -6.30 17.04 24.53
N SER A 338 -5.04 17.00 24.09
CA SER A 338 -3.88 17.42 24.86
C SER A 338 -3.82 18.95 25.00
N ASP A 339 -3.01 19.45 25.93
CA ASP A 339 -2.73 20.87 26.08
C ASP A 339 -1.52 21.32 25.23
N VAL A 340 -1.04 20.45 24.34
CA VAL A 340 0.12 20.72 23.48
C VAL A 340 -0.30 21.48 22.24
N ARG A 341 0.22 22.69 22.08
CA ARG A 341 0.14 23.38 20.80
C ARG A 341 1.42 23.09 20.01
N PRO A 342 1.32 22.42 18.85
CA PRO A 342 2.52 22.06 18.08
C PRO A 342 3.22 23.30 17.50
N GLU A 343 4.53 23.23 17.25
CA GLU A 343 5.27 24.32 16.62
C GLU A 343 4.92 24.50 15.13
N LYS A 344 4.61 23.40 14.42
CA LYS A 344 4.15 23.39 13.03
C LYS A 344 2.79 22.72 12.92
N ASN A 345 2.09 22.96 11.83
CA ASN A 345 0.83 22.27 11.54
C ASN A 345 1.04 20.75 11.48
N ILE A 346 0.14 20.00 12.12
CA ILE A 346 0.06 18.54 11.98
C ILE A 346 -1.16 18.27 11.10
N VAL A 347 -0.92 17.82 9.88
CA VAL A 347 -1.94 17.51 8.88
C VAL A 347 -2.24 16.03 8.93
N PHE A 348 -3.50 15.68 9.13
CA PHE A 348 -4.03 14.32 9.03
C PHE A 348 -4.71 14.19 7.66
N ALA A 349 -4.14 13.35 6.81
CA ALA A 349 -4.64 13.13 5.45
C ALA A 349 -5.03 11.66 5.28
N PHE A 350 -6.32 11.41 5.03
CA PHE A 350 -6.80 10.10 4.61
C PHE A 350 -6.95 10.15 3.09
N PHE A 351 -6.00 9.52 2.40
CA PHE A 351 -5.96 9.56 0.94
C PHE A 351 -6.98 8.60 0.34
N GLY A 352 -7.60 9.00 -0.76
CA GLY A 352 -8.46 8.13 -1.54
C GLY A 352 -7.74 7.60 -2.78
N ALA A 353 -8.18 6.44 -3.24
CA ALA A 353 -7.68 5.84 -4.48
C ALA A 353 -6.16 5.55 -4.49
N GLU A 354 -5.62 5.11 -3.36
CA GLU A 354 -4.28 4.52 -3.29
C GLU A 354 -4.24 3.25 -4.14
N GLU A 355 -5.19 2.35 -3.91
CA GLU A 355 -5.39 1.08 -4.62
C GLU A 355 -5.65 1.24 -6.12
N ARG A 356 -5.95 2.44 -6.53
CA ARG A 356 -6.21 2.84 -7.92
C ARG A 356 -5.04 3.60 -8.54
N GLY A 357 -3.82 3.42 -7.99
CA GLY A 357 -2.58 4.06 -8.44
C GLY A 357 -2.28 5.36 -7.74
N ILE A 358 -2.50 5.43 -6.44
CA ILE A 358 -2.05 6.50 -5.53
C ILE A 358 -2.61 7.88 -5.94
N LYS A 359 -3.83 7.89 -6.50
CA LYS A 359 -4.39 9.11 -7.13
C LYS A 359 -4.70 10.21 -6.13
N GLY A 360 -5.06 9.84 -4.89
CA GLY A 360 -5.35 10.80 -3.84
C GLY A 360 -4.11 11.59 -3.39
N ALA A 361 -3.02 10.90 -3.11
CA ALA A 361 -1.77 11.55 -2.75
C ALA A 361 -1.20 12.38 -3.91
N ILE A 362 -1.28 11.88 -5.15
CA ILE A 362 -0.91 12.64 -6.35
C ILE A 362 -1.77 13.91 -6.47
N HIS A 363 -3.09 13.80 -6.22
CA HIS A 363 -3.98 14.96 -6.26
C HIS A 363 -3.62 15.99 -5.19
N TYR A 364 -3.40 15.53 -3.94
CA TYR A 364 -2.95 16.40 -2.84
C TYR A 364 -1.64 17.14 -3.17
N LEU A 365 -0.65 16.44 -3.72
CA LEU A 365 0.64 17.03 -4.11
C LEU A 365 0.54 18.02 -5.27
N ASN A 366 -0.48 17.92 -6.11
CA ASN A 366 -0.76 18.88 -7.18
C ASN A 366 -1.62 20.08 -6.69
N HIS A 367 -2.38 19.90 -5.60
CA HIS A 367 -3.25 20.91 -5.00
C HIS A 367 -3.05 20.94 -3.48
N PRO A 368 -1.82 21.25 -3.01
CA PRO A 368 -1.48 21.08 -1.60
C PRO A 368 -2.17 22.13 -0.73
N THR A 369 -2.63 21.71 0.44
CA THR A 369 -3.23 22.63 1.43
C THR A 369 -2.18 23.56 2.05
N PHE A 370 -0.95 23.06 2.22
CA PHE A 370 0.18 23.81 2.73
C PHE A 370 1.36 23.78 1.74
N PRO A 371 2.25 24.78 1.75
CA PRO A 371 3.40 24.81 0.84
C PRO A 371 4.27 23.55 0.95
N LEU A 372 4.52 22.88 -0.17
CA LEU A 372 5.28 21.63 -0.18
C LEU A 372 6.75 21.83 0.22
N ASP A 373 7.34 22.98 -0.12
CA ASP A 373 8.71 23.35 0.25
C ASP A 373 8.88 23.66 1.76
N ARG A 374 7.74 23.79 2.48
CA ARG A 374 7.66 23.92 3.94
C ARG A 374 7.06 22.69 4.62
N THR A 375 6.75 21.66 3.88
CA THR A 375 6.38 20.35 4.43
C THR A 375 7.65 19.65 4.90
N MET A 376 7.72 19.39 6.20
CA MET A 376 8.89 18.82 6.85
C MET A 376 9.19 17.41 6.37
N CYS A 377 8.20 16.56 6.43
CA CYS A 377 8.18 15.18 5.95
C CYS A 377 6.74 14.67 5.93
N MET A 378 6.55 13.49 5.36
CA MET A 378 5.35 12.69 5.51
C MET A 378 5.64 11.48 6.39
N LEU A 379 4.73 11.14 7.29
CA LEU A 379 4.66 9.84 7.96
C LEU A 379 3.58 9.03 7.28
N ASN A 380 3.96 8.02 6.52
CA ASN A 380 3.05 7.08 5.88
C ASN A 380 2.68 5.99 6.86
N ILE A 381 1.39 5.79 7.09
CA ILE A 381 0.87 4.79 8.03
C ILE A 381 0.03 3.82 7.21
N ASP A 382 0.64 2.66 6.93
CA ASP A 382 0.04 1.67 6.06
C ASP A 382 0.30 0.27 6.60
N MET A 383 -0.76 -0.54 6.67
CA MET A 383 -0.73 -1.91 7.18
C MET A 383 -0.14 -2.03 8.60
N VAL A 384 -0.46 -1.11 9.49
CA VAL A 384 0.02 -1.07 10.87
C VAL A 384 -0.99 -1.75 11.80
N GLY A 385 -0.82 -3.03 12.05
CA GLY A 385 -1.78 -3.74 12.90
C GLY A 385 -1.52 -5.23 13.06
N ASN A 386 -0.39 -5.75 12.55
CA ASN A 386 -0.04 -7.16 12.71
C ASN A 386 1.42 -7.30 13.12
N GLY A 387 1.68 -7.75 14.33
CA GLY A 387 3.04 -7.98 14.80
C GLY A 387 3.23 -7.69 16.26
N ASN A 388 4.49 -7.76 16.71
CA ASN A 388 4.91 -7.50 18.09
C ASN A 388 6.02 -6.45 18.19
N GLY A 389 6.62 -6.07 17.09
CA GLY A 389 7.62 -5.01 16.99
C GLY A 389 7.09 -3.80 16.23
N LEU A 390 7.76 -2.66 16.40
CA LEU A 390 7.50 -1.40 15.74
C LEU A 390 8.69 -0.97 14.89
N ALA A 391 8.44 -0.27 13.81
CA ALA A 391 9.48 0.32 12.99
C ALA A 391 9.11 1.72 12.48
N VAL A 392 10.14 2.54 12.21
CA VAL A 392 9.98 3.74 11.39
C VAL A 392 11.04 3.69 10.30
N TRP A 393 10.66 3.12 9.16
CA TRP A 393 11.56 2.98 8.02
C TRP A 393 11.87 4.33 7.41
N GLY A 394 13.13 4.53 7.02
CA GLY A 394 13.64 5.79 6.51
C GLY A 394 14.15 6.75 7.58
N ALA A 395 13.81 6.54 8.86
CA ALA A 395 14.14 7.48 9.92
C ALA A 395 15.64 7.49 10.32
N GLU A 396 16.39 6.44 10.04
CA GLU A 396 17.82 6.35 10.39
C GLU A 396 18.64 7.47 9.77
N THR A 397 18.29 7.89 8.54
CA THR A 397 18.93 9.02 7.84
C THR A 397 18.71 10.36 8.55
N PHE A 398 17.72 10.46 9.41
CA PHE A 398 17.36 11.66 10.18
C PHE A 398 17.48 11.40 11.68
N PRO A 399 18.71 11.45 12.26
CA PRO A 399 18.98 11.03 13.63
C PRO A 399 18.14 11.74 14.68
N GLU A 400 17.79 13.00 14.48
CA GLU A 400 16.94 13.76 15.38
C GLU A 400 15.53 13.12 15.48
N VAL A 401 14.95 12.77 14.34
CA VAL A 401 13.64 12.08 14.27
C VAL A 401 13.73 10.67 14.83
N ALA A 402 14.73 9.90 14.41
CA ALA A 402 14.94 8.52 14.89
C ALA A 402 15.08 8.45 16.40
N ASN A 403 15.83 9.40 16.99
CA ASN A 403 16.03 9.44 18.45
C ASN A 403 14.75 9.78 19.20
N LEU A 404 13.86 10.62 18.66
CA LEU A 404 12.57 10.92 19.29
C LEU A 404 11.66 9.69 19.32
N PHE A 405 11.63 8.91 18.25
CA PHE A 405 10.89 7.63 18.23
C PHE A 405 11.51 6.60 19.19
N ARG A 406 12.84 6.46 19.19
CA ARG A 406 13.53 5.57 20.17
C ARG A 406 13.23 5.99 21.60
N GLN A 407 13.30 7.29 21.92
CA GLN A 407 13.00 7.79 23.25
C GLN A 407 11.55 7.51 23.66
N ALA A 408 10.58 7.69 22.75
CA ALA A 408 9.18 7.37 23.02
C ALA A 408 9.01 5.87 23.29
N ASN A 409 9.65 5.01 22.48
CA ASN A 409 9.61 3.58 22.65
C ASN A 409 10.28 3.14 23.96
N ASP A 410 11.52 3.53 24.20
CA ASP A 410 12.35 3.06 25.32
C ASP A 410 11.83 3.55 26.68
N THR A 411 11.07 4.66 26.67
CA THR A 411 10.55 5.25 27.91
C THR A 411 9.15 4.75 28.25
N TRP A 412 8.30 4.46 27.24
CA TRP A 412 6.88 4.30 27.47
C TRP A 412 6.25 3.08 26.81
N VAL A 413 6.72 2.67 25.63
CA VAL A 413 6.08 1.62 24.80
C VAL A 413 6.75 0.26 25.01
N HIS A 414 8.08 0.24 24.99
CA HIS A 414 8.91 -0.94 25.29
C HIS A 414 8.74 -2.12 24.32
N ARG A 415 8.53 -1.84 23.01
CA ARG A 415 8.52 -2.87 21.96
C ARG A 415 9.91 -3.05 21.35
N ALA A 416 10.13 -4.18 20.68
CA ALA A 416 11.20 -4.29 19.70
C ALA A 416 11.03 -3.15 18.68
N PHE A 417 12.10 -2.39 18.43
CA PHE A 417 12.00 -1.17 17.62
C PHE A 417 13.19 -1.04 16.66
N GLU A 418 12.88 -0.84 15.40
CA GLU A 418 13.90 -0.64 14.36
C GLU A 418 13.69 0.64 13.54
N VAL A 419 14.77 1.11 12.96
CA VAL A 419 14.77 2.15 11.93
C VAL A 419 15.67 1.71 10.78
N THR A 420 15.34 2.14 9.57
CA THR A 420 16.15 1.87 8.38
C THR A 420 16.60 3.18 7.74
N PRO A 421 17.63 3.14 6.87
CA PRO A 421 17.99 4.27 6.03
C PRO A 421 16.83 4.69 5.12
N TYR A 422 16.76 5.98 4.83
CA TYR A 422 15.82 6.52 3.85
C TYR A 422 16.30 6.22 2.43
N GLU A 423 15.40 5.71 1.62
CA GLU A 423 15.62 5.51 0.19
C GLU A 423 14.59 6.31 -0.59
N ARG A 424 15.07 7.25 -1.39
CA ARG A 424 14.19 8.08 -2.20
C ARG A 424 13.55 7.26 -3.32
N ALA A 425 12.23 7.28 -3.41
CA ALA A 425 11.50 6.67 -4.52
C ALA A 425 11.80 7.41 -5.84
N THR A 426 12.18 6.68 -6.87
CA THR A 426 12.59 7.27 -8.15
C THR A 426 11.74 6.86 -9.35
N SER A 427 11.05 5.72 -9.29
CA SER A 427 10.36 5.17 -10.44
C SER A 427 8.93 4.72 -10.13
N TYR A 428 8.77 3.55 -9.55
CA TYR A 428 7.48 2.97 -9.23
C TYR A 428 7.10 3.28 -7.78
N SER A 429 5.84 3.68 -7.55
CA SER A 429 5.33 3.90 -6.20
C SER A 429 4.56 2.68 -5.72
N GLN A 430 4.74 2.35 -4.45
CA GLN A 430 4.09 1.24 -3.76
C GLN A 430 3.14 1.72 -2.66
N ALA A 431 3.28 2.98 -2.24
CA ALA A 431 2.45 3.62 -1.22
C ALA A 431 2.38 5.14 -1.44
N ASP A 432 1.47 5.81 -0.75
CA ASP A 432 1.27 7.26 -0.84
C ASP A 432 2.55 8.06 -0.56
N GLY A 433 3.36 7.61 0.40
CA GLY A 433 4.62 8.24 0.77
C GLY A 433 5.63 8.33 -0.37
N ASP A 434 5.62 7.38 -1.31
CA ASP A 434 6.54 7.39 -2.45
C ASP A 434 6.32 8.59 -3.37
N GLU A 435 5.08 9.07 -3.51
CA GLU A 435 4.78 10.26 -4.28
C GLU A 435 5.32 11.54 -3.63
N PHE A 436 5.31 11.62 -2.30
CA PHE A 436 5.99 12.69 -1.56
C PHE A 436 7.50 12.61 -1.74
N SER A 437 8.07 11.42 -1.61
CA SER A 437 9.48 11.13 -1.80
C SER A 437 9.98 11.57 -3.18
N LYS A 438 9.24 11.27 -4.26
CA LYS A 438 9.54 11.73 -5.62
C LYS A 438 9.58 13.25 -5.75
N ARG A 439 8.77 13.97 -4.98
CA ARG A 439 8.75 15.45 -4.93
C ARG A 439 9.84 16.05 -4.03
N GLY A 440 10.70 15.22 -3.42
CA GLY A 440 11.78 15.64 -2.54
C GLY A 440 11.34 15.94 -1.11
N ILE A 441 10.15 15.48 -0.72
CA ILE A 441 9.64 15.51 0.65
C ILE A 441 9.91 14.13 1.24
N PRO A 442 10.79 13.96 2.24
CA PRO A 442 11.05 12.67 2.83
C PRO A 442 9.77 12.03 3.36
N ALA A 443 9.53 10.78 2.98
CA ALA A 443 8.47 9.96 3.52
C ALA A 443 9.09 8.89 4.43
N LEU A 444 8.61 8.83 5.67
CA LEU A 444 8.99 7.84 6.66
C LEU A 444 7.79 6.92 6.88
N TYR A 445 8.04 5.62 6.94
CA TYR A 445 6.96 4.65 7.02
C TYR A 445 6.86 4.10 8.43
N VAL A 446 5.75 4.36 9.10
CA VAL A 446 5.42 3.70 10.38
C VAL A 446 4.93 2.30 10.06
N ALA A 447 5.57 1.30 10.62
CA ALA A 447 5.31 -0.10 10.33
C ALA A 447 5.29 -0.96 11.60
N THR A 448 4.71 -2.15 11.46
CA THR A 448 4.81 -3.21 12.46
C THR A 448 5.70 -4.33 11.94
N THR A 449 6.44 -4.97 12.83
CA THR A 449 7.37 -6.05 12.54
C THR A 449 7.06 -7.27 13.42
N GLU A 450 7.75 -8.40 13.17
CA GLU A 450 7.51 -9.64 13.92
C GLU A 450 6.06 -10.13 13.81
N GLU A 451 5.61 -10.37 12.56
CA GLU A 451 4.25 -10.80 12.24
C GLU A 451 3.77 -11.96 13.13
N LEU A 452 2.60 -11.81 13.74
CA LEU A 452 2.00 -12.80 14.62
C LEU A 452 0.87 -13.59 13.95
N LYS A 453 0.27 -13.05 12.90
CA LYS A 453 -0.86 -13.66 12.20
C LYS A 453 -0.59 -13.65 10.69
N PRO A 454 -1.18 -14.57 9.92
CA PRO A 454 -1.05 -14.54 8.46
C PRO A 454 -1.57 -13.24 7.87
N MET A 455 -0.81 -12.62 6.98
CA MET A 455 -1.26 -11.48 6.19
C MET A 455 -2.10 -11.96 5.01
N TYR A 456 -3.27 -11.35 4.84
CA TYR A 456 -4.20 -11.63 3.75
C TYR A 456 -4.28 -10.44 2.79
N TYR A 457 -3.14 -10.07 2.23
CA TYR A 457 -3.03 -8.95 1.31
C TYR A 457 -3.95 -9.13 0.09
N HIS A 458 -4.84 -8.15 -0.15
CA HIS A 458 -5.83 -8.14 -1.23
C HIS A 458 -6.71 -9.40 -1.27
N ASP A 459 -7.13 -9.85 -0.10
CA ASP A 459 -7.94 -11.05 0.09
C ASP A 459 -9.14 -10.74 1.01
N PRO A 460 -10.35 -11.31 0.77
CA PRO A 460 -11.51 -11.10 1.63
C PRO A 460 -11.33 -11.57 3.09
N ARG A 461 -10.24 -12.26 3.38
CA ARG A 461 -9.84 -12.66 4.75
C ARG A 461 -9.05 -11.60 5.50
N ASP A 462 -8.73 -10.47 4.88
CA ASP A 462 -8.19 -9.31 5.59
C ASP A 462 -9.29 -8.67 6.43
N ARG A 463 -9.44 -9.20 7.65
CA ARG A 463 -10.51 -8.88 8.60
C ARG A 463 -9.92 -8.51 9.95
N GLU A 464 -10.74 -7.97 10.83
CA GLU A 464 -10.38 -7.52 12.16
C GLU A 464 -9.66 -8.59 13.00
N GLU A 465 -10.04 -9.86 12.84
CA GLU A 465 -9.44 -10.99 13.56
C GLU A 465 -7.97 -11.23 13.19
N THR A 466 -7.51 -10.66 12.07
CA THR A 466 -6.11 -10.73 11.64
C THR A 466 -5.22 -9.68 12.31
N LEU A 467 -5.81 -8.72 13.01
CA LEU A 467 -5.08 -7.66 13.70
C LEU A 467 -4.61 -8.07 15.10
N THR A 468 -3.59 -7.39 15.58
CA THR A 468 -3.07 -7.44 16.94
C THR A 468 -3.30 -6.08 17.59
N PRO A 469 -4.39 -5.89 18.34
CA PRO A 469 -4.86 -4.57 18.79
C PRO A 469 -3.84 -3.81 19.64
N GLU A 470 -3.06 -4.53 20.44
CA GLU A 470 -2.10 -3.94 21.38
C GLU A 470 -0.94 -3.24 20.66
N ILE A 471 -0.51 -3.75 19.49
CA ILE A 471 0.56 -3.10 18.71
C ILE A 471 0.07 -1.80 18.08
N MET A 472 -1.22 -1.71 17.73
CA MET A 472 -1.83 -0.49 17.21
C MET A 472 -1.91 0.60 18.30
N GLU A 473 -2.28 0.21 19.52
CA GLU A 473 -2.27 1.11 20.68
C GLU A 473 -0.87 1.65 20.93
N ASP A 474 0.14 0.79 20.91
CA ASP A 474 1.53 1.15 21.15
C ASP A 474 2.09 2.05 20.04
N ALA A 475 1.75 1.78 18.78
CA ALA A 475 2.10 2.65 17.66
C ALA A 475 1.45 4.05 17.80
N ALA A 476 0.17 4.11 18.19
CA ALA A 476 -0.52 5.38 18.43
C ALA A 476 0.10 6.16 19.59
N LYS A 477 0.44 5.49 20.68
CA LYS A 477 1.15 6.09 21.83
C LYS A 477 2.53 6.61 21.44
N MET A 478 3.28 5.86 20.65
CA MET A 478 4.58 6.29 20.14
C MET A 478 4.46 7.56 19.27
N LEU A 479 3.50 7.61 18.39
CA LEU A 479 3.23 8.79 17.55
C LEU A 479 2.76 9.99 18.39
N PHE A 480 1.86 9.78 19.35
CA PHE A 480 1.39 10.83 20.26
C PHE A 480 2.55 11.51 21.00
N LEU A 481 3.57 10.75 21.41
CA LEU A 481 4.74 11.27 22.11
C LEU A 481 5.74 11.92 21.17
N ALA A 482 5.99 11.33 20.01
CA ALA A 482 7.05 11.76 19.11
C ALA A 482 6.65 12.99 18.28
N LEU A 483 5.42 13.07 17.80
CA LEU A 483 4.98 14.12 16.87
C LEU A 483 5.16 15.56 17.39
N PRO A 484 4.73 15.89 18.64
CA PRO A 484 4.92 17.24 19.18
C PRO A 484 6.39 17.65 19.26
N GLU A 485 7.29 16.69 19.42
CA GLU A 485 8.74 16.94 19.50
C GLU A 485 9.36 17.03 18.08
N ILE A 486 8.93 16.18 17.16
CA ILE A 486 9.39 16.22 15.77
C ILE A 486 9.10 17.58 15.13
N VAL A 487 7.93 18.15 15.35
CA VAL A 487 7.58 19.46 14.76
C VAL A 487 8.36 20.65 15.35
N LYS A 488 9.09 20.46 16.47
CA LYS A 488 10.03 21.45 17.02
C LYS A 488 11.35 21.50 16.22
N ILE A 489 11.72 20.44 15.48
CA ILE A 489 12.95 20.42 14.66
C ILE A 489 12.87 21.54 13.62
N LYS A 490 13.96 22.34 13.52
CA LYS A 490 14.00 23.50 12.63
C LYS A 490 14.13 23.08 11.17
N GLY A 491 13.34 23.76 10.32
CA GLY A 491 13.38 23.57 8.87
C GLY A 491 12.63 22.31 8.40
N VAL A 492 13.01 21.79 7.24
CA VAL A 492 12.52 20.54 6.63
C VAL A 492 13.61 19.48 6.66
N LEU A 493 13.22 18.21 6.70
CA LEU A 493 14.20 17.14 6.60
C LEU A 493 14.82 17.14 5.20
N ARG A 494 16.13 16.94 5.14
CA ARG A 494 16.87 16.83 3.86
C ARG A 494 17.86 15.69 3.95
N GLU A 495 17.96 14.93 2.88
CA GLU A 495 19.10 14.03 2.69
C GLU A 495 20.39 14.87 2.67
N LYS A 496 21.42 14.42 3.39
CA LYS A 496 22.73 15.07 3.44
C LYS A 496 23.56 14.66 2.23
#